data_f3b5021d7217de7ae01c6921b5d384c8
#
_entry.id   f3b5021d7217de7ae01c6921b5d384c8
#
_cell.length_a   1.000
_cell.length_b   1.000
_cell.length_c   1.000
_cell.angle_alpha   90.00
_cell.angle_beta   90.00
_cell.angle_gamma   90.00
#
_symmetry.space_group_name_H-M   'P 1'
#
loop_
_entity.id
_entity.type
_entity.pdbx_description
1 polymer ?
#
loop_
_entity_poly.entity_id
_entity_poly.type
_entity_poly.pdbx_seq_one_letter_code
_entity_poly.pdbx_strand_id
1 'polypeptide(L)'
;MWKITTKAIQKQPITGTSLGGFPAAYAETQAEYMASGKATEQEKLVAGCPEYAFNEYLQIGLEQGLVGLALFIGWLGLLFYKGIKNKRYACCGGLMSLAIFAFSSYPLQLPEFWVVLIFLGVMSVTPDKDEIRENQAESNGHRWGKQIFFMGIAILGIGLFWMQKDHYKAYQQWNKAQMYYKNKAYEAALEVYEPLYPLLKHKPEFLFEVAQCLSKTGRYEKANGYLERAVLLSSDPMLYYVMAKNEQCLGEYRQAEKHLLHAIDILPERIYPYYLLMNLYTEPSYFQPA
;
A
#
# COMPACT_ATOMS: atom_id res chain seq x y z
N MET A 1 12.58 -5.24 -10.12
CA MET A 1 11.25 -5.14 -9.48
C MET A 1 10.34 -6.32 -9.85
N TRP A 2 9.85 -6.50 -11.08
CA TRP A 2 8.87 -7.54 -11.45
C TRP A 2 9.30 -8.96 -11.11
N LYS A 3 10.59 -9.29 -11.21
CA LYS A 3 11.17 -10.58 -10.80
C LYS A 3 10.91 -10.86 -9.31
N ILE A 4 11.09 -9.88 -8.44
CA ILE A 4 10.85 -10.02 -7.00
C ILE A 4 9.34 -10.12 -6.73
N THR A 5 8.52 -9.27 -7.38
CA THR A 5 7.07 -9.31 -7.26
C THR A 5 6.51 -10.69 -7.65
N THR A 6 6.98 -11.27 -8.76
CA THR A 6 6.56 -12.62 -9.19
C THR A 6 6.95 -13.70 -8.15
N LYS A 7 8.15 -13.58 -7.54
CA LYS A 7 8.54 -14.49 -6.44
C LYS A 7 7.66 -14.31 -5.21
N ALA A 8 7.27 -13.08 -4.88
CA ALA A 8 6.37 -12.81 -3.77
C ALA A 8 4.97 -13.40 -4.02
N ILE A 9 4.44 -13.32 -5.25
CA ILE A 9 3.17 -13.98 -5.64
C ILE A 9 3.24 -15.49 -5.41
N GLN A 10 4.39 -16.13 -5.72
CA GLN A 10 4.56 -17.57 -5.56
C GLN A 10 4.46 -18.04 -4.10
N LYS A 11 4.71 -17.17 -3.11
CA LYS A 11 4.56 -17.50 -1.68
C LYS A 11 3.10 -17.63 -1.26
N GLN A 12 2.21 -16.80 -1.80
CA GLN A 12 0.78 -16.80 -1.49
C GLN A 12 -0.07 -16.63 -2.77
N PRO A 13 -0.08 -17.62 -3.67
CA PRO A 13 -0.60 -17.45 -5.02
C PRO A 13 -2.12 -17.31 -5.09
N ILE A 14 -2.88 -17.90 -4.16
CA ILE A 14 -4.35 -17.97 -4.27
C ILE A 14 -5.00 -16.71 -3.68
N THR A 15 -4.67 -16.37 -2.44
CA THR A 15 -5.33 -15.30 -1.67
C THR A 15 -4.56 -13.97 -1.67
N GLY A 16 -3.27 -14.01 -2.03
CA GLY A 16 -2.39 -12.84 -1.92
C GLY A 16 -2.09 -12.42 -0.47
N THR A 17 -1.47 -11.27 -0.32
CA THR A 17 -0.97 -10.74 0.97
C THR A 17 -1.95 -9.79 1.66
N SER A 18 -3.06 -9.44 1.07
CA SER A 18 -4.03 -8.40 1.40
C SER A 18 -3.80 -7.06 0.69
N LEU A 19 -4.87 -6.25 0.63
CA LEU A 19 -4.80 -4.91 0.04
C LEU A 19 -3.81 -4.03 0.79
N GLY A 20 -2.92 -3.36 0.04
CA GLY A 20 -1.83 -2.54 0.60
C GLY A 20 -0.65 -3.34 1.15
N GLY A 21 -0.64 -4.66 1.01
CA GLY A 21 0.44 -5.54 1.47
C GLY A 21 1.66 -5.61 0.54
N PHE A 22 1.59 -4.97 -0.64
CA PHE A 22 2.68 -5.01 -1.62
C PHE A 22 4.03 -4.55 -1.04
N PRO A 23 4.17 -3.38 -0.36
CA PRO A 23 5.48 -2.90 0.05
C PRO A 23 6.20 -3.88 0.98
N ALA A 24 5.52 -4.36 2.01
CA ALA A 24 6.10 -5.29 2.98
C ALA A 24 6.46 -6.64 2.35
N ALA A 25 5.56 -7.23 1.56
CA ALA A 25 5.81 -8.52 0.90
C ALA A 25 6.94 -8.43 -0.14
N TYR A 26 7.04 -7.30 -0.82
CA TYR A 26 8.14 -7.02 -1.73
C TYR A 26 9.46 -6.93 -0.99
N ALA A 27 9.55 -6.11 0.08
CA ALA A 27 10.77 -5.92 0.86
C ALA A 27 11.29 -7.23 1.45
N GLU A 28 10.40 -8.03 2.06
CA GLU A 28 10.76 -9.33 2.63
C GLU A 28 11.28 -10.30 1.57
N THR A 29 10.61 -10.36 0.41
CA THR A 29 11.04 -11.22 -0.70
C THR A 29 12.34 -10.73 -1.33
N GLN A 30 12.57 -9.41 -1.37
CA GLN A 30 13.83 -8.82 -1.81
C GLN A 30 14.96 -9.17 -0.86
N ALA A 31 14.76 -9.01 0.46
CA ALA A 31 15.75 -9.36 1.47
C ALA A 31 16.17 -10.85 1.36
N GLU A 32 15.21 -11.77 1.31
CA GLU A 32 15.51 -13.19 1.12
C GLU A 32 16.27 -13.48 -0.19
N TYR A 33 15.92 -12.79 -1.26
CA TYR A 33 16.59 -12.95 -2.55
C TYR A 33 18.03 -12.45 -2.48
N MET A 34 18.27 -11.30 -1.85
CA MET A 34 19.63 -10.73 -1.67
C MET A 34 20.47 -11.60 -0.74
N ALA A 35 19.93 -12.04 0.41
CA ALA A 35 20.58 -12.92 1.36
C ALA A 35 20.93 -14.28 0.76
N SER A 36 20.17 -14.78 -0.23
CA SER A 36 20.46 -16.06 -0.90
C SER A 36 21.75 -16.08 -1.73
N GLY A 37 22.42 -14.95 -1.92
CA GLY A 37 23.63 -14.81 -2.76
C GLY A 37 23.38 -14.99 -4.27
N LYS A 38 22.12 -15.11 -4.71
CA LYS A 38 21.76 -15.28 -6.14
C LYS A 38 21.61 -13.97 -6.88
N ALA A 39 21.62 -12.84 -6.17
CA ALA A 39 21.51 -11.51 -6.75
C ALA A 39 22.82 -11.12 -7.43
N THR A 40 22.71 -10.57 -8.64
CA THR A 40 23.85 -9.99 -9.34
C THR A 40 24.22 -8.63 -8.75
N GLU A 41 25.46 -8.15 -8.96
CA GLU A 41 25.89 -6.82 -8.49
C GLU A 41 24.99 -5.71 -9.08
N GLN A 42 24.55 -5.86 -10.32
CA GLN A 42 23.61 -4.90 -10.94
C GLN A 42 22.24 -4.90 -10.23
N GLU A 43 21.74 -6.08 -9.83
CA GLU A 43 20.47 -6.17 -9.09
C GLU A 43 20.59 -5.55 -7.69
N LYS A 44 21.73 -5.70 -7.03
CA LYS A 44 21.99 -5.04 -5.73
C LYS A 44 22.03 -3.52 -5.89
N LEU A 45 22.74 -3.02 -6.92
CA LEU A 45 22.88 -1.58 -7.17
C LEU A 45 21.54 -0.87 -7.45
N VAL A 46 20.60 -1.55 -8.15
CA VAL A 46 19.30 -0.99 -8.51
C VAL A 46 18.17 -1.39 -7.52
N ALA A 47 18.52 -2.05 -6.42
CA ALA A 47 17.55 -2.41 -5.40
C ALA A 47 16.89 -1.16 -4.81
N GLY A 48 15.59 -1.19 -4.65
CA GLY A 48 14.79 -0.08 -4.14
C GLY A 48 13.65 -0.54 -3.26
N CYS A 49 12.95 0.42 -2.67
CA CYS A 49 11.79 0.20 -1.81
C CYS A 49 10.53 0.76 -2.50
N PRO A 50 10.00 0.09 -3.53
CA PRO A 50 8.83 0.58 -4.25
C PRO A 50 7.57 0.44 -3.40
N GLU A 51 6.69 1.43 -3.49
CA GLU A 51 5.34 1.38 -2.90
C GLU A 51 4.37 0.61 -3.79
N TYR A 52 4.65 0.53 -5.10
CA TYR A 52 3.80 -0.11 -6.11
C TYR A 52 4.64 -0.95 -7.08
N ALA A 53 4.01 -1.97 -7.68
CA ALA A 53 4.67 -2.87 -8.64
C ALA A 53 5.01 -2.22 -9.99
N PHE A 54 4.51 -1.02 -10.30
CA PHE A 54 4.53 -0.40 -11.64
C PHE A 54 3.98 -1.34 -12.73
N ASN A 55 3.02 -2.18 -12.31
CA ASN A 55 2.23 -3.09 -13.13
C ASN A 55 1.04 -3.53 -12.29
N GLU A 56 -0.17 -3.07 -12.65
CA GLU A 56 -1.38 -3.35 -11.86
C GLU A 56 -1.73 -4.83 -11.80
N TYR A 57 -1.42 -5.58 -12.84
CA TYR A 57 -1.70 -7.02 -12.86
C TYR A 57 -0.83 -7.77 -11.86
N LEU A 58 0.45 -7.37 -11.73
CA LEU A 58 1.34 -7.90 -10.71
C LEU A 58 0.95 -7.42 -9.31
N GLN A 59 0.52 -6.16 -9.18
CA GLN A 59 0.03 -5.60 -7.92
C GLN A 59 -1.18 -6.39 -7.41
N ILE A 60 -2.21 -6.54 -8.25
CA ILE A 60 -3.42 -7.29 -7.93
C ILE A 60 -3.08 -8.77 -7.65
N GLY A 61 -2.20 -9.37 -8.46
CA GLY A 61 -1.77 -10.75 -8.27
C GLY A 61 -1.04 -10.97 -6.95
N LEU A 62 -0.28 -9.99 -6.45
CA LEU A 62 0.39 -10.07 -5.17
C LEU A 62 -0.58 -9.82 -4.00
N GLU A 63 -1.42 -8.80 -4.09
CA GLU A 63 -2.29 -8.38 -2.99
C GLU A 63 -3.54 -9.23 -2.85
N GLN A 64 -4.17 -9.63 -3.97
CA GLN A 64 -5.45 -10.34 -4.01
C GLN A 64 -5.32 -11.76 -4.56
N GLY A 65 -4.10 -12.17 -4.89
CA GLY A 65 -3.81 -13.48 -5.46
C GLY A 65 -4.31 -13.65 -6.89
N LEU A 66 -4.12 -14.84 -7.43
CA LEU A 66 -4.56 -15.20 -8.78
C LEU A 66 -6.08 -15.18 -8.93
N VAL A 67 -6.81 -15.40 -7.84
CA VAL A 67 -8.28 -15.32 -7.85
C VAL A 67 -8.73 -13.88 -8.10
N GLY A 68 -8.19 -12.91 -7.36
CA GLY A 68 -8.49 -11.49 -7.57
C GLY A 68 -8.08 -11.03 -8.97
N LEU A 69 -6.91 -11.45 -9.44
CA LEU A 69 -6.43 -11.14 -10.78
C LEU A 69 -7.36 -11.70 -11.87
N ALA A 70 -7.81 -12.96 -11.73
CA ALA A 70 -8.74 -13.59 -12.68
C ALA A 70 -10.09 -12.87 -12.71
N LEU A 71 -10.62 -12.48 -11.55
CA LEU A 71 -11.86 -11.69 -11.45
C LEU A 71 -11.70 -10.31 -12.09
N PHE A 72 -10.58 -9.64 -11.88
CA PHE A 72 -10.31 -8.34 -12.48
C PHE A 72 -10.21 -8.42 -14.02
N ILE A 73 -9.45 -9.39 -14.54
CA ILE A 73 -9.33 -9.63 -15.99
C ILE A 73 -10.70 -10.02 -16.58
N GLY A 74 -11.43 -10.91 -15.91
CA GLY A 74 -12.77 -11.30 -16.32
C GLY A 74 -13.75 -10.13 -16.39
N TRP A 75 -13.72 -9.25 -15.39
CA TRP A 75 -14.51 -8.03 -15.36
C TRP A 75 -14.16 -7.07 -16.51
N LEU A 76 -12.87 -6.80 -16.75
CA LEU A 76 -12.44 -6.01 -17.91
C LEU A 76 -12.90 -6.66 -19.21
N GLY A 77 -12.77 -7.98 -19.37
CA GLY A 77 -13.23 -8.72 -20.53
C GLY A 77 -14.74 -8.58 -20.76
N LEU A 78 -15.53 -8.60 -19.70
CA LEU A 78 -16.98 -8.34 -19.78
C LEU A 78 -17.31 -6.91 -20.25
N LEU A 79 -16.56 -5.90 -19.78
CA LEU A 79 -16.71 -4.53 -20.25
C LEU A 79 -16.40 -4.39 -21.73
N PHE A 80 -15.32 -5.02 -22.19
CA PHE A 80 -14.96 -5.07 -23.63
C PHE A 80 -16.02 -5.77 -24.45
N TYR A 81 -16.46 -6.97 -24.02
CA TYR A 81 -17.49 -7.72 -24.72
C TYR A 81 -18.78 -6.89 -24.88
N LYS A 82 -19.24 -6.27 -23.78
CA LYS A 82 -20.42 -5.40 -23.80
C LYS A 82 -20.22 -4.16 -24.67
N GLY A 83 -19.04 -3.53 -24.62
CA GLY A 83 -18.71 -2.37 -25.43
C GLY A 83 -18.73 -2.68 -26.93
N ILE A 84 -18.21 -3.82 -27.34
CA ILE A 84 -18.24 -4.27 -28.75
C ILE A 84 -19.69 -4.59 -29.16
N LYS A 85 -20.43 -5.33 -28.33
CA LYS A 85 -21.82 -5.68 -28.59
C LYS A 85 -22.70 -4.43 -28.78
N ASN A 86 -22.49 -3.42 -27.93
CA ASN A 86 -23.23 -2.17 -27.95
C ASN A 86 -22.64 -1.12 -28.93
N LYS A 87 -21.71 -1.53 -29.81
CA LYS A 87 -21.02 -0.67 -30.79
C LYS A 87 -20.33 0.57 -30.18
N ARG A 88 -19.91 0.50 -28.91
CA ARG A 88 -19.22 1.58 -28.17
C ARG A 88 -17.70 1.51 -28.40
N TYR A 89 -17.25 1.49 -29.64
CA TYR A 89 -15.84 1.27 -30.02
C TYR A 89 -14.88 2.31 -29.42
N ALA A 90 -15.30 3.57 -29.29
CA ALA A 90 -14.49 4.61 -28.65
C ALA A 90 -14.20 4.29 -27.17
N CYS A 91 -15.22 3.78 -26.44
CA CYS A 91 -15.06 3.36 -25.05
C CYS A 91 -14.15 2.13 -24.93
N CYS A 92 -14.27 1.17 -25.86
CA CYS A 92 -13.36 0.02 -25.95
C CYS A 92 -11.91 0.49 -26.17
N GLY A 93 -11.67 1.46 -27.06
CA GLY A 93 -10.35 2.06 -27.28
C GLY A 93 -9.79 2.70 -26.00
N GLY A 94 -10.61 3.46 -25.26
CA GLY A 94 -10.22 4.04 -23.98
C GLY A 94 -9.91 2.99 -22.91
N LEU A 95 -10.72 1.94 -22.78
CA LEU A 95 -10.46 0.82 -21.87
C LEU A 95 -9.17 0.08 -22.24
N MET A 96 -8.92 -0.14 -23.54
CA MET A 96 -7.68 -0.77 -24.02
C MET A 96 -6.45 0.09 -23.67
N SER A 97 -6.52 1.39 -23.92
CA SER A 97 -5.45 2.32 -23.55
C SER A 97 -5.14 2.28 -22.05
N LEU A 98 -6.18 2.25 -21.22
CA LEU A 98 -6.02 2.13 -19.76
C LEU A 98 -5.43 0.78 -19.35
N ALA A 99 -5.85 -0.31 -19.99
CA ALA A 99 -5.31 -1.65 -19.73
C ALA A 99 -3.83 -1.77 -20.14
N ILE A 100 -3.43 -1.16 -21.25
CA ILE A 100 -2.02 -1.08 -21.67
C ILE A 100 -1.22 -0.21 -20.70
N PHE A 101 -1.75 0.93 -20.28
CA PHE A 101 -1.10 1.79 -19.29
C PHE A 101 -0.93 1.10 -17.93
N ALA A 102 -1.92 0.33 -17.50
CA ALA A 102 -1.87 -0.49 -16.30
C ALA A 102 -0.78 -1.58 -16.32
N PHE A 103 -0.32 -1.98 -17.50
CA PHE A 103 0.78 -2.95 -17.65
C PHE A 103 2.16 -2.36 -17.31
N SER A 104 2.36 -1.05 -17.49
CA SER A 104 3.66 -0.39 -17.29
C SER A 104 3.63 0.71 -16.21
N SER A 105 2.52 0.87 -15.49
CA SER A 105 2.32 1.89 -14.49
C SER A 105 1.32 1.44 -13.41
N TYR A 106 0.89 2.38 -12.56
CA TYR A 106 -0.02 2.16 -11.45
C TYR A 106 -1.26 3.09 -11.48
N PRO A 107 -2.03 3.14 -12.60
CA PRO A 107 -3.16 4.07 -12.73
C PRO A 107 -4.25 3.81 -11.69
N LEU A 108 -4.47 2.57 -11.25
CA LEU A 108 -5.52 2.24 -10.30
C LEU A 108 -5.18 2.65 -8.86
N GLN A 109 -3.95 3.12 -8.60
CA GLN A 109 -3.58 3.72 -7.32
C GLN A 109 -3.97 5.22 -7.26
N LEU A 110 -4.37 5.80 -8.40
CA LEU A 110 -4.72 7.20 -8.55
C LEU A 110 -6.25 7.34 -8.71
N PRO A 111 -6.94 8.11 -7.85
CA PRO A 111 -8.40 8.24 -7.88
C PRO A 111 -8.96 8.72 -9.22
N GLU A 112 -8.20 9.54 -9.94
CA GLU A 112 -8.59 10.11 -11.25
C GLU A 112 -8.84 9.01 -12.29
N PHE A 113 -8.01 7.97 -12.29
CA PHE A 113 -8.15 6.87 -13.25
C PHE A 113 -9.33 5.96 -12.91
N TRP A 114 -9.73 5.87 -11.64
CA TRP A 114 -10.96 5.19 -11.26
C TRP A 114 -12.19 5.88 -11.85
N VAL A 115 -12.23 7.22 -11.83
CA VAL A 115 -13.32 7.99 -12.44
C VAL A 115 -13.39 7.69 -13.95
N VAL A 116 -12.23 7.69 -14.63
CA VAL A 116 -12.17 7.37 -16.07
C VAL A 116 -12.61 5.93 -16.33
N LEU A 117 -12.12 4.96 -15.55
CA LEU A 117 -12.45 3.53 -15.69
C LEU A 117 -13.95 3.29 -15.50
N ILE A 118 -14.54 3.88 -14.45
CA ILE A 118 -15.97 3.78 -14.17
C ILE A 118 -16.78 4.42 -15.30
N PHE A 119 -16.41 5.62 -15.75
CA PHE A 119 -17.09 6.30 -16.85
C PHE A 119 -17.07 5.46 -18.13
N LEU A 120 -15.89 4.99 -18.56
CA LEU A 120 -15.76 4.15 -19.75
C LEU A 120 -16.53 2.83 -19.60
N GLY A 121 -16.48 2.22 -18.41
CA GLY A 121 -17.21 1.00 -18.10
C GLY A 121 -18.73 1.18 -18.21
N VAL A 122 -19.28 2.22 -17.60
CA VAL A 122 -20.72 2.54 -17.67
C VAL A 122 -21.14 2.79 -19.12
N MET A 123 -20.36 3.60 -19.87
CA MET A 123 -20.66 3.89 -21.28
C MET A 123 -20.58 2.65 -22.15
N SER A 124 -19.67 1.70 -21.86
CA SER A 124 -19.55 0.43 -22.61
C SER A 124 -20.78 -0.47 -22.39
N VAL A 125 -21.34 -0.48 -21.19
CA VAL A 125 -22.51 -1.33 -20.85
C VAL A 125 -23.83 -0.70 -21.28
N THR A 126 -23.89 0.61 -21.47
CA THR A 126 -25.12 1.33 -21.85
C THR A 126 -25.54 0.93 -23.28
N PRO A 127 -26.75 0.37 -23.46
CA PRO A 127 -27.25 -0.03 -24.79
C PRO A 127 -27.44 1.17 -25.72
N ASP A 128 -27.57 0.91 -27.02
CA ASP A 128 -27.77 1.98 -28.02
C ASP A 128 -29.16 2.60 -27.89
N LYS A 129 -29.33 3.82 -28.40
CA LYS A 129 -30.58 4.56 -28.28
C LYS A 129 -31.79 3.83 -28.89
N ASP A 130 -31.55 3.02 -29.92
CA ASP A 130 -32.61 2.27 -30.59
C ASP A 130 -33.08 1.08 -29.75
N GLU A 131 -32.18 0.33 -29.09
CA GLU A 131 -32.54 -0.70 -28.11
C GLU A 131 -33.27 -0.13 -26.87
N ILE A 132 -32.93 1.10 -26.47
CA ILE A 132 -33.63 1.77 -25.34
C ILE A 132 -35.06 2.12 -25.70
N ARG A 133 -35.31 2.52 -26.95
CA ARG A 133 -36.67 2.86 -27.41
C ARG A 133 -37.59 1.64 -27.51
N GLU A 134 -37.07 0.51 -28.03
CA GLU A 134 -37.84 -0.74 -28.07
C GLU A 134 -38.19 -1.26 -26.67
N ASN A 135 -37.22 -1.25 -25.75
CA ASN A 135 -37.43 -1.68 -24.36
C ASN A 135 -38.32 -0.70 -23.54
N GLN A 136 -38.42 0.57 -23.92
CA GLN A 136 -39.27 1.54 -23.22
C GLN A 136 -40.77 1.38 -23.58
N ALA A 137 -41.12 0.80 -24.72
CA ALA A 137 -42.49 0.51 -25.09
C ALA A 137 -43.14 -0.58 -24.20
N GLU A 138 -42.32 -1.48 -23.64
CA GLU A 138 -42.79 -2.62 -22.81
C GLU A 138 -42.77 -2.36 -21.29
N SER A 139 -42.15 -1.29 -20.78
CA SER A 139 -41.84 -1.19 -19.35
C SER A 139 -42.28 0.10 -18.67
N ASN A 140 -43.58 0.35 -18.58
CA ASN A 140 -44.12 1.40 -17.68
C ASN A 140 -44.03 1.04 -16.17
N GLY A 141 -43.88 -0.22 -15.80
CA GLY A 141 -43.77 -0.69 -14.41
C GLY A 141 -42.40 -0.56 -13.76
N HIS A 142 -41.31 -0.43 -14.54
CA HIS A 142 -39.92 -0.51 -14.04
C HIS A 142 -39.29 0.86 -13.71
N ARG A 143 -40.01 1.95 -13.95
CA ARG A 143 -39.46 3.31 -13.79
C ARG A 143 -39.22 3.65 -12.30
N TRP A 144 -40.12 3.24 -11.43
CA TRP A 144 -40.01 3.45 -9.98
C TRP A 144 -38.89 2.64 -9.34
N GLY A 145 -38.70 1.40 -9.78
CA GLY A 145 -37.56 0.57 -9.30
C GLY A 145 -36.20 1.17 -9.61
N LYS A 146 -36.03 1.75 -10.82
CA LYS A 146 -34.80 2.44 -11.19
C LYS A 146 -34.56 3.69 -10.35
N GLN A 147 -35.56 4.50 -10.09
CA GLN A 147 -35.45 5.70 -9.26
C GLN A 147 -35.08 5.36 -7.81
N ILE A 148 -35.73 4.33 -7.22
CA ILE A 148 -35.40 3.84 -5.87
C ILE A 148 -33.94 3.32 -5.81
N PHE A 149 -33.48 2.60 -6.84
CA PHE A 149 -32.11 2.11 -6.93
C PHE A 149 -31.07 3.24 -6.97
N PHE A 150 -31.28 4.26 -7.83
CA PHE A 150 -30.39 5.42 -7.90
C PHE A 150 -30.42 6.25 -6.61
N MET A 151 -31.60 6.39 -5.98
CA MET A 151 -31.73 7.07 -4.69
C MET A 151 -30.99 6.29 -3.58
N GLY A 152 -31.04 4.96 -3.60
CA GLY A 152 -30.27 4.09 -2.71
C GLY A 152 -28.77 4.27 -2.86
N ILE A 153 -28.27 4.33 -4.10
CA ILE A 153 -26.84 4.60 -4.39
C ILE A 153 -26.43 6.00 -3.91
N ALA A 154 -27.28 7.01 -4.13
CA ALA A 154 -27.01 8.38 -3.68
C ALA A 154 -26.93 8.46 -2.14
N ILE A 155 -27.86 7.83 -1.43
CA ILE A 155 -27.88 7.75 0.03
C ILE A 155 -26.64 7.02 0.54
N LEU A 156 -26.26 5.89 -0.09
CA LEU A 156 -25.04 5.14 0.23
C LEU A 156 -23.80 6.02 0.04
N GLY A 157 -23.71 6.76 -1.08
CA GLY A 157 -22.59 7.67 -1.36
C GLY A 157 -22.48 8.78 -0.32
N ILE A 158 -23.61 9.39 0.07
CA ILE A 158 -23.65 10.40 1.14
C ILE A 158 -23.23 9.80 2.48
N GLY A 159 -23.69 8.58 2.80
CA GLY A 159 -23.31 7.86 4.01
C GLY A 159 -21.81 7.58 4.07
N LEU A 160 -21.23 7.10 2.97
CA LEU A 160 -19.77 6.88 2.86
C LEU A 160 -18.99 8.19 3.01
N PHE A 161 -19.46 9.27 2.40
CA PHE A 161 -18.83 10.59 2.54
C PHE A 161 -18.88 11.08 4.01
N TRP A 162 -19.98 10.86 4.71
CA TRP A 162 -20.10 11.20 6.13
C TRP A 162 -19.11 10.39 7.01
N MET A 163 -18.91 9.12 6.70
CA MET A 163 -17.93 8.29 7.40
C MET A 163 -16.49 8.76 7.21
N GLN A 164 -16.18 9.45 6.11
CA GLN A 164 -14.85 10.01 5.84
C GLN A 164 -14.52 11.28 6.64
N LYS A 165 -15.53 11.91 7.27
CA LYS A 165 -15.36 13.18 8.01
C LYS A 165 -14.36 13.06 9.16
N ASP A 166 -14.37 11.94 9.86
CA ASP A 166 -13.48 11.73 11.01
C ASP A 166 -12.04 11.46 10.55
N HIS A 167 -11.88 10.73 9.44
CA HIS A 167 -10.57 10.57 8.81
C HIS A 167 -9.99 11.91 8.35
N TYR A 168 -10.80 12.76 7.71
CA TYR A 168 -10.34 14.10 7.29
C TYR A 168 -9.86 14.95 8.48
N LYS A 169 -10.61 14.97 9.59
CA LYS A 169 -10.19 15.63 10.82
C LYS A 169 -8.91 15.03 11.41
N ALA A 170 -8.79 13.70 11.35
CA ALA A 170 -7.58 13.02 11.81
C ALA A 170 -6.35 13.43 11.01
N TYR A 171 -6.45 13.56 9.69
CA TYR A 171 -5.35 14.07 8.86
C TYR A 171 -4.99 15.52 9.18
N GLN A 172 -5.96 16.39 9.46
CA GLN A 172 -5.68 17.77 9.89
C GLN A 172 -4.93 17.81 11.23
N GLN A 173 -5.34 16.98 12.18
CA GLN A 173 -4.66 16.89 13.48
C GLN A 173 -3.28 16.24 13.33
N TRP A 174 -3.10 15.28 12.44
CA TRP A 174 -1.79 14.72 12.13
C TRP A 174 -0.82 15.79 11.62
N ASN A 175 -1.24 16.63 10.68
CA ASN A 175 -0.44 17.75 10.22
C ASN A 175 -0.02 18.70 11.37
N LYS A 176 -0.91 18.91 12.35
CA LYS A 176 -0.58 19.70 13.55
C LYS A 176 0.47 18.97 14.41
N ALA A 177 0.34 17.68 14.62
CA ALA A 177 1.31 16.89 15.37
C ALA A 177 2.69 16.89 14.71
N GLN A 178 2.73 16.83 13.36
CA GLN A 178 3.98 16.96 12.59
C GLN A 178 4.69 18.32 12.85
N MET A 179 3.95 19.40 13.07
CA MET A 179 4.58 20.69 13.44
C MET A 179 5.27 20.60 14.81
N TYR A 180 4.65 19.95 15.80
CA TYR A 180 5.28 19.71 17.10
C TYR A 180 6.52 18.81 16.96
N TYR A 181 6.42 17.75 16.17
CA TYR A 181 7.54 16.84 15.88
C TYR A 181 8.74 17.59 15.26
N LYS A 182 8.50 18.42 14.23
CA LYS A 182 9.53 19.23 13.58
C LYS A 182 10.21 20.23 14.54
N ASN A 183 9.45 20.75 15.51
CA ASN A 183 9.94 21.63 16.56
C ASN A 183 10.56 20.90 17.75
N LYS A 184 10.74 19.55 17.66
CA LYS A 184 11.29 18.68 18.71
C LYS A 184 10.46 18.66 20.02
N ALA A 185 9.22 19.12 19.97
CA ALA A 185 8.26 19.03 21.09
C ALA A 185 7.57 17.66 21.09
N TYR A 186 8.34 16.59 21.34
CA TYR A 186 7.92 15.21 21.14
C TYR A 186 6.77 14.80 22.07
N GLU A 187 6.75 15.25 23.34
CA GLU A 187 5.64 14.95 24.26
C GLU A 187 4.33 15.59 23.76
N ALA A 188 4.38 16.87 23.37
CA ALA A 188 3.20 17.54 22.82
C ALA A 188 2.73 16.91 21.49
N ALA A 189 3.65 16.38 20.68
CA ALA A 189 3.30 15.62 19.50
C ALA A 189 2.57 14.31 19.86
N LEU A 190 3.05 13.58 20.88
CA LEU A 190 2.44 12.33 21.34
C LEU A 190 1.02 12.52 21.87
N GLU A 191 0.76 13.59 22.62
CA GLU A 191 -0.60 13.92 23.09
C GLU A 191 -1.60 14.08 21.94
N VAL A 192 -1.13 14.59 20.79
CA VAL A 192 -1.96 14.72 19.57
C VAL A 192 -2.03 13.41 18.80
N TYR A 193 -0.95 12.62 18.75
CA TYR A 193 -0.92 11.35 18.01
C TYR A 193 -1.78 10.25 18.64
N GLU A 194 -1.77 10.12 19.99
CA GLU A 194 -2.45 9.03 20.69
C GLU A 194 -3.93 8.86 20.29
N PRO A 195 -4.78 9.92 20.30
CA PRO A 195 -6.20 9.79 19.91
C PRO A 195 -6.40 9.49 18.42
N LEU A 196 -5.39 9.71 17.55
CA LEU A 196 -5.48 9.47 16.12
C LEU A 196 -5.17 8.01 15.76
N TYR A 197 -4.53 7.26 16.65
CA TYR A 197 -4.11 5.89 16.40
C TYR A 197 -5.21 4.97 15.85
N PRO A 198 -6.44 4.93 16.38
CA PRO A 198 -7.49 4.05 15.86
C PRO A 198 -7.82 4.28 14.38
N LEU A 199 -7.71 5.53 13.91
CA LEU A 199 -8.03 5.95 12.55
C LEU A 199 -6.83 5.81 11.60
N LEU A 200 -5.60 6.01 12.10
CA LEU A 200 -4.40 6.11 11.27
C LEU A 200 -3.41 4.93 11.44
N LYS A 201 -3.75 3.92 12.24
CA LYS A 201 -2.90 2.74 12.51
C LYS A 201 -2.47 1.94 11.28
N HIS A 202 -3.12 2.14 10.14
CA HIS A 202 -2.81 1.50 8.86
C HIS A 202 -1.92 2.37 7.94
N LYS A 203 -1.43 3.51 8.46
CA LYS A 203 -0.49 4.39 7.76
C LYS A 203 0.92 4.22 8.34
N PRO A 204 1.86 3.64 7.59
CA PRO A 204 3.20 3.39 8.10
C PRO A 204 3.94 4.68 8.48
N GLU A 205 3.73 5.78 7.74
CA GLU A 205 4.34 7.08 8.04
C GLU A 205 3.88 7.61 9.40
N PHE A 206 2.58 7.47 9.72
CA PHE A 206 2.03 7.84 11.02
C PHE A 206 2.66 7.01 12.15
N LEU A 207 2.71 5.68 11.97
CA LEU A 207 3.31 4.77 12.95
C LEU A 207 4.79 5.09 13.18
N PHE A 208 5.51 5.41 12.12
CA PHE A 208 6.92 5.78 12.18
C PHE A 208 7.16 7.09 12.94
N GLU A 209 6.36 8.13 12.68
CA GLU A 209 6.47 9.42 13.39
C GLU A 209 6.18 9.26 14.89
N VAL A 210 5.14 8.48 15.25
CA VAL A 210 4.82 8.15 16.65
C VAL A 210 6.00 7.41 17.30
N ALA A 211 6.53 6.39 16.62
CA ALA A 211 7.65 5.62 17.13
C ALA A 211 8.90 6.48 17.33
N GLN A 212 9.19 7.40 16.42
CA GLN A 212 10.30 8.34 16.57
C GLN A 212 10.12 9.26 17.78
N CYS A 213 8.90 9.79 18.01
CA CYS A 213 8.61 10.57 19.22
C CYS A 213 8.84 9.75 20.49
N LEU A 214 8.35 8.51 20.52
CA LEU A 214 8.55 7.60 21.64
C LEU A 214 10.03 7.28 21.87
N SER A 215 10.80 7.05 20.81
CA SER A 215 12.24 6.83 20.89
C SER A 215 12.98 8.04 21.45
N LYS A 216 12.59 9.27 21.02
CA LYS A 216 13.19 10.52 21.52
C LYS A 216 12.83 10.85 22.97
N THR A 217 11.74 10.28 23.49
CA THR A 217 11.31 10.40 24.89
C THR A 217 11.74 9.21 25.75
N GLY A 218 12.59 8.30 25.22
CA GLY A 218 13.15 7.16 25.96
C GLY A 218 12.20 5.97 26.13
N ARG A 219 11.05 5.96 25.45
CA ARG A 219 10.03 4.90 25.52
C ARG A 219 10.28 3.84 24.44
N TYR A 220 11.46 3.22 24.45
CA TYR A 220 11.98 2.39 23.36
C TYR A 220 11.12 1.15 23.06
N GLU A 221 10.67 0.42 24.07
CA GLU A 221 9.81 -0.76 23.92
C GLU A 221 8.50 -0.43 23.21
N LYS A 222 7.83 0.67 23.65
CA LYS A 222 6.61 1.13 22.98
C LYS A 222 6.87 1.56 21.55
N ALA A 223 7.99 2.24 21.29
CA ALA A 223 8.40 2.65 19.96
C ALA A 223 8.56 1.44 19.03
N ASN A 224 9.23 0.38 19.50
CA ASN A 224 9.40 -0.85 18.72
C ASN A 224 8.06 -1.52 18.40
N GLY A 225 7.10 -1.54 19.32
CA GLY A 225 5.76 -2.07 19.03
C GLY A 225 5.00 -1.30 17.93
N TYR A 226 5.24 0.00 17.74
CA TYR A 226 4.72 0.76 16.59
C TYR A 226 5.49 0.44 15.31
N LEU A 227 6.82 0.29 15.39
CA LEU A 227 7.67 -0.05 14.25
C LEU A 227 7.39 -1.45 13.71
N GLU A 228 7.18 -2.44 14.57
CA GLU A 228 6.77 -3.80 14.19
C GLU A 228 5.48 -3.82 13.36
N ARG A 229 4.55 -2.92 13.67
CA ARG A 229 3.34 -2.76 12.84
C ARG A 229 3.62 -2.03 11.54
N ALA A 230 4.51 -1.05 11.57
CA ALA A 230 4.86 -0.27 10.39
C ALA A 230 5.59 -1.11 9.33
N VAL A 231 6.46 -2.04 9.73
CA VAL A 231 7.17 -2.94 8.80
C VAL A 231 6.24 -3.90 8.05
N LEU A 232 5.06 -4.19 8.60
CA LEU A 232 4.03 -4.98 7.91
C LEU A 232 3.31 -4.19 6.80
N LEU A 233 3.53 -2.88 6.72
CA LEU A 233 2.84 -1.96 5.80
C LEU A 233 3.80 -1.21 4.86
N SER A 234 5.11 -1.31 5.08
CA SER A 234 6.11 -0.51 4.38
C SER A 234 7.31 -1.35 3.93
N SER A 235 7.95 -0.91 2.86
CA SER A 235 9.23 -1.45 2.38
C SER A 235 10.45 -0.66 2.86
N ASP A 236 10.27 0.40 3.67
CA ASP A 236 11.34 1.31 4.05
C ASP A 236 12.24 0.68 5.14
N PRO A 237 13.53 0.41 4.87
CA PRO A 237 14.47 -0.13 5.85
C PRO A 237 14.78 0.84 7.01
N MET A 238 14.38 2.13 6.91
CA MET A 238 14.54 3.10 7.98
C MET A 238 13.82 2.65 9.27
N LEU A 239 12.74 1.88 9.13
CA LEU A 239 12.02 1.30 10.27
C LEU A 239 12.94 0.41 11.10
N TYR A 240 13.69 -0.48 10.45
CA TYR A 240 14.64 -1.38 11.10
C TYR A 240 15.83 -0.62 11.70
N TYR A 241 16.26 0.50 11.10
CA TYR A 241 17.34 1.32 11.69
C TYR A 241 16.92 1.94 13.02
N VAL A 242 15.67 2.42 13.11
CA VAL A 242 15.14 2.98 14.37
C VAL A 242 14.91 1.88 15.41
N MET A 243 14.41 0.70 15.00
CA MET A 243 14.28 -0.47 15.89
C MET A 243 15.64 -0.85 16.48
N ALA A 244 16.65 -1.02 15.63
CA ALA A 244 17.99 -1.38 16.09
C ALA A 244 18.60 -0.36 17.07
N LYS A 245 18.39 0.93 16.85
CA LYS A 245 18.81 1.98 17.80
C LYS A 245 18.08 1.90 19.14
N ASN A 246 16.78 1.62 19.12
CA ASN A 246 16.01 1.45 20.34
C ASN A 246 16.50 0.21 21.12
N GLU A 247 16.73 -0.90 20.44
CA GLU A 247 17.23 -2.15 21.00
C GLU A 247 18.63 -1.99 21.58
N GLN A 248 19.51 -1.22 20.91
CA GLN A 248 20.81 -0.84 21.45
C GLN A 248 20.66 -0.08 22.77
N CYS A 249 19.70 0.87 22.87
CA CYS A 249 19.42 1.59 24.11
C CYS A 249 18.85 0.68 25.21
N LEU A 250 18.16 -0.40 24.84
CA LEU A 250 17.63 -1.41 25.77
C LEU A 250 18.69 -2.47 26.17
N GLY A 251 19.86 -2.47 25.54
CA GLY A 251 20.90 -3.50 25.75
C GLY A 251 20.66 -4.78 24.95
N GLU A 252 19.68 -4.80 24.04
CA GLU A 252 19.31 -5.95 23.22
C GLU A 252 20.14 -6.01 21.93
N TYR A 253 21.48 -6.03 22.07
CA TYR A 253 22.43 -5.89 20.98
C TYR A 253 22.26 -6.94 19.87
N ARG A 254 21.91 -8.18 20.23
CA ARG A 254 21.70 -9.26 19.23
C ARG A 254 20.46 -9.04 18.36
N GLN A 255 19.41 -8.44 18.92
CA GLN A 255 18.23 -8.08 18.13
C GLN A 255 18.55 -6.90 17.21
N ALA A 256 19.25 -5.89 17.72
CA ALA A 256 19.70 -4.76 16.93
C ALA A 256 20.56 -5.21 15.73
N GLU A 257 21.49 -6.14 15.93
CA GLU A 257 22.31 -6.74 14.86
C GLU A 257 21.42 -7.40 13.79
N LYS A 258 20.48 -8.23 14.22
CA LYS A 258 19.57 -8.94 13.32
C LYS A 258 18.75 -7.98 12.45
N HIS A 259 18.22 -6.90 13.03
CA HIS A 259 17.47 -5.90 12.28
C HIS A 259 18.35 -5.10 11.31
N LEU A 260 19.59 -4.78 11.69
CA LEU A 260 20.53 -4.11 10.79
C LEU A 260 20.95 -5.00 9.61
N LEU A 261 21.22 -6.28 9.86
CA LEU A 261 21.53 -7.26 8.81
C LEU A 261 20.33 -7.42 7.85
N HIS A 262 19.11 -7.53 8.40
CA HIS A 262 17.90 -7.60 7.56
C HIS A 262 17.71 -6.35 6.70
N ALA A 263 17.98 -5.18 7.26
CA ALA A 263 17.92 -3.92 6.51
C ALA A 263 18.98 -3.84 5.39
N ILE A 264 20.17 -4.42 5.61
CA ILE A 264 21.22 -4.59 4.59
C ILE A 264 20.72 -5.53 3.49
N ASP A 265 20.06 -6.64 3.84
CA ASP A 265 19.51 -7.56 2.86
C ASP A 265 18.39 -6.91 2.02
N ILE A 266 17.61 -5.98 2.58
CA ILE A 266 16.64 -5.19 1.80
C ILE A 266 17.37 -4.29 0.79
N LEU A 267 18.36 -3.49 1.23
CA LEU A 267 19.10 -2.53 0.41
C LEU A 267 20.63 -2.65 0.63
N PRO A 268 21.29 -3.59 -0.05
CA PRO A 268 22.72 -3.88 0.18
C PRO A 268 23.67 -2.70 -0.08
N GLU A 269 23.31 -1.81 -1.00
CA GLU A 269 24.16 -0.66 -1.38
C GLU A 269 24.04 0.56 -0.45
N ARG A 270 23.17 0.49 0.56
CA ARG A 270 23.04 1.58 1.53
C ARG A 270 24.14 1.53 2.57
N ILE A 271 24.92 2.60 2.69
CA ILE A 271 26.06 2.70 3.63
C ILE A 271 25.58 2.79 5.08
N TYR A 272 24.44 3.43 5.32
CA TYR A 272 23.99 3.77 6.68
C TYR A 272 23.80 2.58 7.62
N PRO A 273 23.20 1.44 7.23
CA PRO A 273 23.10 0.29 8.13
C PRO A 273 24.46 -0.33 8.46
N TYR A 274 25.42 -0.32 7.54
CA TYR A 274 26.79 -0.78 7.84
C TYR A 274 27.48 0.11 8.88
N TYR A 275 27.29 1.41 8.79
CA TYR A 275 27.78 2.36 9.79
C TYR A 275 27.16 2.07 11.17
N LEU A 276 25.85 1.82 11.23
CA LEU A 276 25.16 1.48 12.49
C LEU A 276 25.66 0.14 13.04
N LEU A 277 25.88 -0.85 12.18
CA LEU A 277 26.41 -2.16 12.58
C LEU A 277 27.84 -2.06 13.10
N MET A 278 28.69 -1.25 12.48
CA MET A 278 30.03 -0.96 12.96
C MET A 278 29.98 -0.33 14.36
N ASN A 279 29.13 0.67 14.57
CA ASN A 279 28.95 1.27 15.89
C ASN A 279 28.48 0.26 16.93
N LEU A 280 27.53 -0.63 16.56
CA LEU A 280 27.03 -1.68 17.44
C LEU A 280 28.17 -2.61 17.91
N TYR A 281 29.06 -3.02 17.01
CA TYR A 281 30.20 -3.90 17.33
C TYR A 281 31.30 -3.19 18.10
N THR A 282 31.34 -1.86 18.12
CA THR A 282 32.33 -1.11 18.95
C THR A 282 31.82 -0.90 20.39
N GLU A 283 30.57 -1.22 20.69
CA GLU A 283 30.03 -1.13 22.05
C GLU A 283 30.65 -2.23 22.95
N PRO A 284 31.30 -1.86 24.09
CA PRO A 284 31.88 -2.85 24.98
C PRO A 284 30.85 -3.86 25.53
N SER A 285 29.61 -3.43 25.68
CA SER A 285 28.52 -4.23 26.21
C SER A 285 28.03 -5.32 25.25
N TYR A 286 28.33 -5.19 23.93
CA TYR A 286 27.96 -6.19 22.92
C TYR A 286 28.63 -7.57 23.19
N PHE A 287 29.84 -7.57 23.72
CA PHE A 287 30.65 -8.80 23.97
C PHE A 287 30.40 -9.38 25.35
N GLN A 288 29.63 -8.74 26.23
CA GLN A 288 29.30 -9.28 27.54
C GLN A 288 28.23 -10.36 27.43
N PRO A 289 28.41 -11.56 28.01
CA PRO A 289 27.33 -12.54 28.06
C PRO A 289 26.19 -12.00 28.94
N ALA A 290 24.95 -12.20 28.48
CA ALA A 290 23.75 -11.84 29.19
C ALA A 290 23.59 -12.67 30.48
#